data_d078ffe3617cd091e37adf79f080c224
#
_entry.id   d078ffe3617cd091e37adf79f080c224
#
_cell.length_a   1.000
_cell.length_b   1.000
_cell.length_c   1.000
_cell.angle_alpha   90.00
_cell.angle_beta   90.00
_cell.angle_gamma   90.00
#
_symmetry.space_group_name_H-M   'P 1'
#
loop_
_entity.id
_entity.type
_entity.pdbx_description
1 polymer ?
#
loop_
_entity_poly.entity_id
_entity_poly.type
_entity_poly.pdbx_seq_one_letter_code
_entity_poly.pdbx_strand_id
1 'polypeptide(L)'
;MKIRKKLIIYLLIAIFIIITINMFFAKPSNRMLKGNIVIWSEEKYYSYFTSIAKEFEENNKKVKVQVVKINDGNYLEKISNTDSKDLPNIVYLDFIELNKIKDKLNFKEENKEIIETYSKNFNESRLQEVIINKNYNAVPFTSNPIGLFLRSDILKTYGYKVEDINTWSELISIGKDIYNKSNGEINIFSSKDKDNINLLITAQLVDLESKEYSEAEIKDTINEVYNNNFINDNNYICRIASIDFYKDINTNEINGEWECKNPPSFNIGENRFYDLGGENLVALKVDDNKEVIKSFIAYSATHKELLSKELLNYNFVPSSLYSLRIKYEDKSNKILEGSSPFLILSNIVERAPKIKNYNKFNYIIYDLYN
;
A
#
# COMPACT_ATOMS: atom_id res chain seq x y z
N MET A 1 65.54 6.11 -25.99
CA MET A 1 64.09 6.06 -26.30
C MET A 1 63.30 5.16 -25.35
N LYS A 2 63.77 3.98 -24.90
CA LYS A 2 63.05 3.07 -23.97
C LYS A 2 62.82 3.66 -22.57
N ILE A 3 63.68 4.49 -22.01
CA ILE A 3 63.57 5.08 -20.66
C ILE A 3 62.44 6.13 -20.62
N ARG A 4 62.32 6.98 -21.64
CA ARG A 4 61.25 8.00 -21.72
C ARG A 4 59.85 7.33 -21.83
N LYS A 5 59.69 6.21 -22.53
CA LYS A 5 58.43 5.50 -22.61
C LYS A 5 58.00 4.89 -21.26
N LYS A 6 58.95 4.36 -20.47
CA LYS A 6 58.65 3.86 -19.12
C LYS A 6 58.24 4.95 -18.18
N LEU A 7 58.88 6.13 -18.24
CA LEU A 7 58.53 7.26 -17.40
C LEU A 7 57.11 7.80 -17.69
N ILE A 8 56.70 7.84 -18.96
CA ILE A 8 55.33 8.22 -19.36
C ILE A 8 54.29 7.23 -18.84
N ILE A 9 54.58 5.91 -18.90
CA ILE A 9 53.69 4.88 -18.38
C ILE A 9 53.49 5.01 -16.86
N TYR A 10 54.57 5.23 -16.10
CA TYR A 10 54.49 5.43 -14.66
C TYR A 10 53.71 6.73 -14.29
N LEU A 11 53.84 7.79 -15.08
CA LEU A 11 53.08 9.03 -14.90
C LEU A 11 51.59 8.82 -15.15
N LEU A 12 51.21 8.07 -16.19
CA LEU A 12 49.81 7.72 -16.48
C LEU A 12 49.21 6.83 -15.42
N ILE A 13 49.95 5.85 -14.89
CA ILE A 13 49.49 5.01 -13.77
C ILE A 13 49.30 5.87 -12.50
N ALA A 14 50.23 6.77 -12.20
CA ALA A 14 50.11 7.67 -11.05
C ALA A 14 48.88 8.59 -11.16
N ILE A 15 48.62 9.15 -12.35
CA ILE A 15 47.43 10.00 -12.62
C ILE A 15 46.15 9.15 -12.46
N PHE A 16 46.14 7.91 -13.00
CA PHE A 16 44.98 7.01 -12.86
C PHE A 16 44.71 6.66 -11.40
N ILE A 17 45.77 6.39 -10.62
CA ILE A 17 45.63 6.14 -9.17
C ILE A 17 45.11 7.37 -8.43
N ILE A 18 45.60 8.57 -8.78
CA ILE A 18 45.10 9.81 -8.16
C ILE A 18 43.64 10.06 -8.53
N ILE A 19 43.22 9.80 -9.77
CA ILE A 19 41.81 9.92 -10.20
C ILE A 19 40.93 8.92 -9.47
N THR A 20 41.34 7.65 -9.37
CA THR A 20 40.60 6.62 -8.64
C THR A 20 40.52 6.91 -7.14
N ILE A 21 41.59 7.39 -6.52
CA ILE A 21 41.61 7.81 -5.13
C ILE A 21 40.65 9.00 -4.95
N ASN A 22 40.69 10.03 -5.83
CA ASN A 22 39.74 11.16 -5.76
C ASN A 22 38.28 10.73 -6.01
N MET A 23 38.00 9.75 -6.85
CA MET A 23 36.65 9.18 -7.01
C MET A 23 36.19 8.41 -5.76
N PHE A 24 37.10 7.67 -5.10
CA PHE A 24 36.79 6.95 -3.85
C PHE A 24 36.66 7.89 -2.63
N PHE A 25 37.44 9.00 -2.60
CA PHE A 25 37.42 9.99 -1.53
C PHE A 25 36.62 11.25 -1.87
N ALA A 26 36.03 11.34 -3.08
CA ALA A 26 34.99 12.32 -3.33
C ALA A 26 33.84 11.99 -2.37
N LYS A 27 33.88 12.60 -1.17
CA LYS A 27 32.70 12.66 -0.29
C LYS A 27 31.57 13.11 -1.19
N PRO A 28 30.42 12.41 -1.24
CA PRO A 28 29.23 12.97 -1.87
C PRO A 28 29.13 14.39 -1.31
N SER A 29 29.06 15.39 -2.19
CA SER A 29 28.95 16.77 -1.76
C SER A 29 27.72 16.78 -0.85
N ASN A 30 27.93 16.91 0.46
CA ASN A 30 26.87 17.13 1.43
C ASN A 30 26.30 18.51 1.11
N ARG A 31 25.57 18.64 -0.01
CA ARG A 31 24.76 19.82 -0.29
C ARG A 31 23.77 19.88 0.84
N MET A 32 24.01 20.81 1.75
CA MET A 32 23.12 21.05 2.88
C MET A 32 21.76 21.40 2.31
N LEU A 33 20.78 20.53 2.55
CA LEU A 33 19.39 20.75 2.13
C LEU A 33 18.90 22.07 2.74
N LYS A 34 18.26 22.88 1.92
CA LYS A 34 17.70 24.18 2.32
C LYS A 34 16.42 24.43 1.52
N GLY A 35 15.36 24.82 2.19
CA GLY A 35 14.08 25.19 1.56
C GLY A 35 12.90 24.96 2.47
N ASN A 36 11.74 25.41 2.00
CA ASN A 36 10.47 25.23 2.69
C ASN A 36 9.55 24.41 1.79
N ILE A 37 8.92 23.39 2.34
CA ILE A 37 7.95 22.56 1.63
C ILE A 37 6.66 22.47 2.41
N VAL A 38 5.55 22.25 1.69
CA VAL A 38 4.22 22.07 2.24
C VAL A 38 3.72 20.70 1.83
N ILE A 39 3.20 19.93 2.79
CA ILE A 39 2.46 18.71 2.56
C ILE A 39 1.02 18.87 3.07
N TRP A 40 0.05 18.45 2.25
CA TRP A 40 -1.33 18.34 2.70
C TRP A 40 -1.59 16.93 3.23
N SER A 41 -2.35 16.85 4.35
CA SER A 41 -2.68 15.59 4.99
C SER A 41 -4.08 15.61 5.58
N GLU A 42 -4.82 14.54 5.39
CA GLU A 42 -6.03 14.26 6.16
C GLU A 42 -5.70 13.75 7.57
N GLU A 43 -6.72 13.59 8.41
CA GLU A 43 -6.60 13.17 9.80
C GLU A 43 -5.79 11.87 9.95
N LYS A 44 -6.08 10.88 9.11
CA LYS A 44 -5.50 9.53 9.17
C LYS A 44 -3.96 9.54 9.23
N TYR A 45 -3.32 10.41 8.44
CA TYR A 45 -1.85 10.45 8.32
C TYR A 45 -1.21 11.70 8.95
N TYR A 46 -2.01 12.62 9.49
CA TYR A 46 -1.53 13.91 10.01
C TYR A 46 -0.48 13.75 11.12
N SER A 47 -0.73 12.84 12.06
CA SER A 47 0.22 12.56 13.16
C SER A 47 1.56 12.03 12.64
N TYR A 48 1.51 11.12 11.66
CA TYR A 48 2.72 10.59 11.01
C TYR A 48 3.52 11.70 10.33
N PHE A 49 2.88 12.48 9.44
CA PHE A 49 3.60 13.55 8.72
C PHE A 49 4.12 14.65 9.64
N THR A 50 3.44 14.95 10.72
CA THR A 50 3.93 15.89 11.74
C THR A 50 5.18 15.34 12.44
N SER A 51 5.20 14.08 12.78
CA SER A 51 6.34 13.42 13.45
C SER A 51 7.56 13.34 12.54
N ILE A 52 7.36 12.87 11.29
CA ILE A 52 8.45 12.73 10.32
C ILE A 52 9.01 14.10 9.87
N ALA A 53 8.15 15.12 9.74
CA ALA A 53 8.57 16.49 9.43
C ALA A 53 9.47 17.05 10.50
N LYS A 54 9.10 16.89 11.77
CA LYS A 54 9.90 17.33 12.91
C LYS A 54 11.28 16.68 12.90
N GLU A 55 11.35 15.36 12.76
CA GLU A 55 12.62 14.62 12.74
C GLU A 55 13.47 14.99 11.53
N PHE A 56 12.86 15.17 10.35
CA PHE A 56 13.55 15.62 9.14
C PHE A 56 14.16 17.02 9.30
N GLU A 57 13.44 17.98 9.93
CA GLU A 57 13.94 19.32 10.24
C GLU A 57 15.07 19.29 11.28
N GLU A 58 15.00 18.42 12.28
CA GLU A 58 16.06 18.23 13.27
C GLU A 58 17.38 17.79 12.62
N ASN A 59 17.29 16.94 11.60
CA ASN A 59 18.41 16.46 10.82
C ASN A 59 18.85 17.44 9.71
N ASN A 60 17.98 18.40 9.29
CA ASN A 60 18.21 19.35 8.20
C ASN A 60 17.86 20.77 8.64
N LYS A 61 18.69 21.41 9.45
CA LYS A 61 18.42 22.70 10.13
C LYS A 61 18.01 23.88 9.24
N LYS A 62 18.22 23.81 7.91
CA LYS A 62 17.84 24.84 6.95
C LYS A 62 16.60 24.47 6.13
N VAL A 63 15.92 23.38 6.51
CA VAL A 63 14.66 22.94 5.91
C VAL A 63 13.52 23.24 6.86
N LYS A 64 12.36 23.60 6.29
CA LYS A 64 11.07 23.69 6.97
C LYS A 64 10.03 22.86 6.22
N VAL A 65 9.27 22.07 6.95
CA VAL A 65 8.18 21.21 6.43
C VAL A 65 6.90 21.62 7.14
N GLN A 66 5.99 22.25 6.41
CA GLN A 66 4.68 22.60 6.92
C GLN A 66 3.68 21.48 6.59
N VAL A 67 3.11 20.86 7.60
CA VAL A 67 2.01 19.90 7.45
C VAL A 67 0.69 20.65 7.61
N VAL A 68 -0.13 20.65 6.56
CA VAL A 68 -1.43 21.33 6.54
C VAL A 68 -2.53 20.28 6.56
N LYS A 69 -3.35 20.32 7.60
CA LYS A 69 -4.49 19.41 7.74
C LYS A 69 -5.62 19.82 6.80
N ILE A 70 -6.10 18.86 6.03
CA ILE A 70 -7.24 18.98 5.13
C ILE A 70 -8.39 18.15 5.70
N ASN A 71 -9.60 18.66 5.61
CA ASN A 71 -10.78 17.93 6.08
C ASN A 71 -11.03 16.69 5.20
N ASP A 72 -11.35 15.59 5.85
CA ASP A 72 -11.66 14.33 5.20
C ASP A 72 -12.85 14.47 4.22
N GLY A 73 -12.79 13.70 3.15
CA GLY A 73 -13.83 13.64 2.11
C GLY A 73 -13.75 14.66 1.00
N ASN A 74 -12.87 15.68 1.10
CA ASN A 74 -12.69 16.71 0.07
C ASN A 74 -11.25 16.79 -0.49
N TYR A 75 -10.42 15.80 -0.19
CA TYR A 75 -8.98 15.88 -0.45
C TYR A 75 -8.66 15.96 -1.95
N LEU A 76 -9.11 15.00 -2.75
CA LEU A 76 -8.89 14.99 -4.20
C LEU A 76 -9.57 16.17 -4.89
N GLU A 77 -10.79 16.53 -4.51
CA GLU A 77 -11.52 17.68 -5.05
C GLU A 77 -10.73 18.98 -4.79
N LYS A 78 -10.21 19.15 -3.58
CA LYS A 78 -9.38 20.30 -3.23
C LYS A 78 -8.11 20.37 -4.08
N ILE A 79 -7.40 19.24 -4.28
CA ILE A 79 -6.24 19.19 -5.17
C ILE A 79 -6.62 19.56 -6.60
N SER A 80 -7.75 19.04 -7.08
CA SER A 80 -8.22 19.25 -8.46
C SER A 80 -8.60 20.71 -8.72
N ASN A 81 -9.24 21.36 -7.76
CA ASN A 81 -9.77 22.73 -7.87
C ASN A 81 -8.78 23.81 -7.45
N THR A 82 -7.61 23.47 -6.91
CA THR A 82 -6.60 24.45 -6.50
C THR A 82 -5.73 24.85 -7.68
N ASP A 83 -5.52 26.15 -7.83
CA ASP A 83 -4.59 26.71 -8.82
C ASP A 83 -3.17 26.18 -8.62
N SER A 84 -2.43 25.93 -9.70
CA SER A 84 -1.08 25.33 -9.65
C SER A 84 -0.09 26.10 -8.75
N LYS A 85 -0.24 27.42 -8.63
CA LYS A 85 0.60 28.27 -7.75
C LYS A 85 0.35 28.05 -6.25
N ASP A 86 -0.87 27.62 -5.89
CA ASP A 86 -1.34 27.45 -4.51
C ASP A 86 -1.35 25.98 -4.06
N LEU A 87 -1.03 25.04 -4.98
CA LEU A 87 -0.86 23.64 -4.65
C LEU A 87 0.28 23.41 -3.64
N PRO A 88 0.17 22.41 -2.75
CA PRO A 88 1.27 21.99 -1.90
C PRO A 88 2.41 21.36 -2.72
N ASN A 89 3.57 21.20 -2.11
CA ASN A 89 4.66 20.48 -2.75
C ASN A 89 4.38 18.98 -2.81
N ILE A 90 3.78 18.41 -1.75
CA ILE A 90 3.57 16.98 -1.60
C ILE A 90 2.11 16.71 -1.18
N VAL A 91 1.52 15.69 -1.77
CA VAL A 91 0.27 15.06 -1.38
C VAL A 91 0.46 13.53 -1.36
N TYR A 92 -0.55 12.79 -0.94
CA TYR A 92 -0.62 11.35 -1.17
C TYR A 92 -1.94 11.01 -1.87
N LEU A 93 -1.91 9.99 -2.71
CA LEU A 93 -3.05 9.57 -3.53
C LEU A 93 -2.98 8.06 -3.75
N ASP A 94 -4.14 7.42 -3.81
CA ASP A 94 -4.23 6.06 -4.30
C ASP A 94 -4.02 5.98 -5.82
N PHE A 95 -4.01 4.78 -6.38
CA PHE A 95 -3.72 4.61 -7.81
C PHE A 95 -4.85 5.11 -8.72
N ILE A 96 -6.12 5.12 -8.26
CA ILE A 96 -7.27 5.64 -8.99
C ILE A 96 -7.19 7.16 -9.05
N GLU A 97 -6.95 7.79 -7.91
CA GLU A 97 -6.80 9.24 -7.77
C GLU A 97 -5.56 9.76 -8.53
N LEU A 98 -4.46 9.02 -8.47
CA LEU A 98 -3.24 9.32 -9.21
C LEU A 98 -3.49 9.38 -10.74
N ASN A 99 -4.30 8.48 -11.26
CA ASN A 99 -4.71 8.50 -12.66
C ASN A 99 -5.59 9.71 -13.01
N LYS A 100 -6.45 10.17 -12.09
CA LYS A 100 -7.31 11.35 -12.31
C LYS A 100 -6.53 12.66 -12.43
N ILE A 101 -5.38 12.77 -11.75
CA ILE A 101 -4.56 13.99 -11.79
C ILE A 101 -3.23 13.85 -12.56
N LYS A 102 -3.08 12.79 -13.33
CA LYS A 102 -1.80 12.45 -14.03
C LYS A 102 -1.19 13.61 -14.83
N ASP A 103 -2.03 14.51 -15.37
CA ASP A 103 -1.57 15.64 -16.17
C ASP A 103 -0.93 16.78 -15.33
N LYS A 104 -1.12 16.75 -14.00
CA LYS A 104 -0.46 17.66 -13.05
C LYS A 104 0.89 17.12 -12.54
N LEU A 105 1.28 15.90 -12.94
CA LEU A 105 2.47 15.21 -12.42
C LEU A 105 3.70 15.51 -13.29
N ASN A 106 4.76 16.00 -12.68
CA ASN A 106 6.00 16.38 -13.38
C ASN A 106 7.30 15.91 -12.69
N PHE A 107 7.19 15.14 -11.58
CA PHE A 107 8.32 14.70 -10.73
C PHE A 107 8.83 13.29 -11.05
N LYS A 108 8.78 12.89 -12.33
CA LYS A 108 8.94 11.48 -12.76
C LYS A 108 10.36 10.94 -12.61
N GLU A 109 11.36 11.74 -12.98
CA GLU A 109 12.76 11.31 -12.93
C GLU A 109 13.25 11.20 -11.47
N GLU A 110 12.80 12.08 -10.59
CA GLU A 110 13.10 12.04 -9.16
C GLU A 110 12.45 10.86 -8.47
N ASN A 111 11.19 10.53 -8.84
CA ASN A 111 10.52 9.31 -8.35
C ASN A 111 11.28 8.06 -8.78
N LYS A 112 11.73 8.00 -10.04
CA LYS A 112 12.55 6.90 -10.55
C LYS A 112 13.85 6.75 -9.75
N GLU A 113 14.56 7.85 -9.50
CA GLU A 113 15.80 7.86 -8.71
C GLU A 113 15.56 7.36 -7.27
N ILE A 114 14.46 7.78 -6.63
CA ILE A 114 14.06 7.28 -5.29
C ILE A 114 13.80 5.77 -5.35
N ILE A 115 12.99 5.31 -6.30
CA ILE A 115 12.60 3.90 -6.41
C ILE A 115 13.81 3.03 -6.74
N GLU A 116 14.70 3.44 -7.66
CA GLU A 116 15.93 2.70 -7.98
C GLU A 116 16.88 2.61 -6.77
N THR A 117 16.99 3.70 -5.99
CA THR A 117 17.82 3.73 -4.77
C THR A 117 17.28 2.79 -3.70
N TYR A 118 15.97 2.76 -3.53
CA TYR A 118 15.29 1.98 -2.48
C TYR A 118 14.48 0.79 -3.04
N SER A 119 14.86 0.24 -4.20
CA SER A 119 14.12 -0.82 -4.91
C SER A 119 13.78 -2.03 -4.06
N LYS A 120 14.63 -2.37 -3.08
CA LYS A 120 14.42 -3.50 -2.15
C LYS A 120 13.41 -3.20 -1.03
N ASN A 121 12.99 -1.94 -0.90
CA ASN A 121 12.05 -1.55 0.15
C ASN A 121 10.59 -1.77 -0.26
N PHE A 122 10.30 -1.91 -1.53
CA PHE A 122 8.94 -1.98 -2.03
C PHE A 122 8.66 -3.29 -2.76
N ASN A 123 7.45 -3.82 -2.56
CA ASN A 123 7.00 -4.96 -3.34
C ASN A 123 6.68 -4.53 -4.78
N GLU A 124 6.83 -5.46 -5.72
CA GLU A 124 6.57 -5.21 -7.14
C GLU A 124 5.09 -4.92 -7.44
N SER A 125 4.15 -5.45 -6.64
CA SER A 125 2.72 -5.12 -6.74
C SER A 125 2.49 -3.62 -6.53
N ARG A 126 3.11 -3.03 -5.49
CA ARG A 126 3.00 -1.60 -5.20
C ARG A 126 3.73 -0.72 -6.21
N LEU A 127 4.91 -1.17 -6.69
CA LEU A 127 5.64 -0.46 -7.74
C LEU A 127 4.85 -0.40 -9.06
N GLN A 128 4.07 -1.43 -9.38
CA GLN A 128 3.25 -1.48 -10.57
C GLN A 128 2.18 -0.37 -10.59
N GLU A 129 1.60 -0.05 -9.45
CA GLU A 129 0.52 0.93 -9.32
C GLU A 129 0.97 2.38 -9.57
N VAL A 130 2.24 2.68 -9.34
CA VAL A 130 2.78 4.03 -9.55
C VAL A 130 3.37 4.25 -10.95
N ILE A 131 3.31 3.24 -11.83
CA ILE A 131 3.80 3.34 -13.21
C ILE A 131 2.65 3.77 -14.14
N ILE A 132 2.70 5.01 -14.64
CA ILE A 132 1.80 5.52 -15.67
C ILE A 132 2.64 5.91 -16.88
N ASN A 133 2.27 5.42 -18.08
CA ASN A 133 2.99 5.69 -19.32
C ASN A 133 4.51 5.39 -19.24
N LYS A 134 4.85 4.26 -18.61
CA LYS A 134 6.24 3.79 -18.41
C LYS A 134 7.10 4.67 -17.49
N ASN A 135 6.51 5.60 -16.76
CA ASN A 135 7.20 6.46 -15.79
C ASN A 135 6.69 6.21 -14.38
N TYR A 136 7.58 6.35 -13.40
CA TYR A 136 7.20 6.39 -11.99
C TYR A 136 6.60 7.77 -11.66
N ASN A 137 5.32 7.81 -11.34
CA ASN A 137 4.60 9.06 -11.08
C ASN A 137 4.45 9.39 -9.60
N ALA A 138 4.74 8.43 -8.74
CA ALA A 138 4.67 8.57 -7.29
C ALA A 138 5.64 7.57 -6.62
N VAL A 139 5.72 7.62 -5.29
CA VAL A 139 6.48 6.66 -4.47
C VAL A 139 5.51 5.97 -3.52
N PRO A 140 5.46 4.62 -3.47
CA PRO A 140 4.59 3.89 -2.57
C PRO A 140 4.80 4.31 -1.10
N PHE A 141 3.71 4.53 -0.37
CA PHE A 141 3.74 4.94 1.02
C PHE A 141 3.06 3.91 1.93
N THR A 142 1.76 3.65 1.70
CA THR A 142 1.02 2.62 2.43
C THR A 142 0.60 1.48 1.51
N SER A 143 0.26 0.35 2.08
CA SER A 143 -0.24 -0.86 1.43
C SER A 143 -1.65 -1.16 1.90
N ASN A 144 -2.44 -1.84 1.04
CA ASN A 144 -3.75 -2.36 1.38
C ASN A 144 -3.77 -3.90 1.18
N PRO A 145 -3.07 -4.65 2.06
CA PRO A 145 -3.15 -6.11 2.02
C PRO A 145 -4.56 -6.56 2.38
N ILE A 146 -5.17 -7.37 1.53
CA ILE A 146 -6.53 -7.87 1.74
C ILE A 146 -6.49 -9.20 2.45
N GLY A 147 -7.07 -9.24 3.66
CA GLY A 147 -7.27 -10.44 4.47
C GLY A 147 -8.74 -10.89 4.49
N LEU A 148 -8.95 -12.14 4.85
CA LEU A 148 -10.25 -12.69 5.22
C LEU A 148 -10.31 -12.81 6.74
N PHE A 149 -11.19 -12.04 7.37
CA PHE A 149 -11.51 -12.14 8.79
C PHE A 149 -12.82 -12.90 8.94
N LEU A 150 -12.82 -13.94 9.78
CA LEU A 150 -13.94 -14.85 9.98
C LEU A 150 -14.38 -14.84 11.45
N ARG A 151 -15.69 -14.85 11.69
CA ARG A 151 -16.32 -15.05 13.00
C ARG A 151 -16.22 -16.52 13.41
N SER A 152 -15.11 -16.86 14.08
CA SER A 152 -14.85 -18.24 14.52
C SER A 152 -15.91 -18.76 15.50
N ASP A 153 -16.45 -17.89 16.36
CA ASP A 153 -17.56 -18.20 17.26
C ASP A 153 -18.85 -18.58 16.51
N ILE A 154 -19.21 -17.84 15.44
CA ILE A 154 -20.38 -18.17 14.61
C ILE A 154 -20.14 -19.48 13.86
N LEU A 155 -19.00 -19.60 13.17
CA LEU A 155 -18.68 -20.83 12.43
C LEU A 155 -18.78 -22.05 13.33
N LYS A 156 -18.18 -22.02 14.50
CA LYS A 156 -18.23 -23.10 15.50
C LYS A 156 -19.64 -23.42 15.97
N THR A 157 -20.48 -22.42 16.18
CA THR A 157 -21.88 -22.60 16.58
C THR A 157 -22.68 -23.40 15.55
N TYR A 158 -22.37 -23.24 14.24
CA TYR A 158 -23.04 -23.93 13.14
C TYR A 158 -22.29 -25.19 12.66
N GLY A 159 -21.22 -25.60 13.36
CA GLY A 159 -20.48 -26.83 13.09
C GLY A 159 -19.40 -26.71 12.01
N TYR A 160 -18.95 -25.51 11.71
CA TYR A 160 -17.88 -25.21 10.76
C TYR A 160 -16.60 -24.74 11.46
N LYS A 161 -15.48 -24.79 10.74
CA LYS A 161 -14.17 -24.29 11.17
C LYS A 161 -13.64 -23.26 10.17
N VAL A 162 -12.73 -22.40 10.62
CA VAL A 162 -12.06 -21.43 9.77
C VAL A 162 -11.27 -22.09 8.63
N GLU A 163 -10.69 -23.28 8.88
CA GLU A 163 -9.93 -24.06 7.89
C GLU A 163 -10.79 -24.55 6.72
N ASP A 164 -12.11 -24.69 6.91
CA ASP A 164 -13.07 -25.17 5.89
C ASP A 164 -13.26 -24.13 4.77
N ILE A 165 -12.78 -22.89 4.95
CA ILE A 165 -13.00 -21.79 4.01
C ILE A 165 -11.67 -21.38 3.37
N ASN A 166 -11.42 -21.80 2.14
CA ASN A 166 -10.23 -21.46 1.34
C ASN A 166 -10.58 -20.87 -0.03
N THR A 167 -11.78 -21.18 -0.52
CA THR A 167 -12.28 -20.74 -1.82
C THR A 167 -13.55 -19.91 -1.67
N TRP A 168 -13.88 -19.12 -2.70
CA TRP A 168 -15.14 -18.39 -2.77
C TRP A 168 -16.35 -19.33 -2.69
N SER A 169 -16.27 -20.48 -3.35
CA SER A 169 -17.36 -21.49 -3.34
C SER A 169 -17.63 -22.00 -1.93
N GLU A 170 -16.58 -22.31 -1.16
CA GLU A 170 -16.71 -22.77 0.23
C GLU A 170 -17.29 -21.65 1.13
N LEU A 171 -16.76 -20.41 1.02
CA LEU A 171 -17.26 -19.27 1.77
C LEU A 171 -18.76 -19.03 1.52
N ILE A 172 -19.17 -18.98 0.26
CA ILE A 172 -20.57 -18.74 -0.13
C ILE A 172 -21.47 -19.90 0.29
N SER A 173 -21.03 -21.15 0.12
CA SER A 173 -21.81 -22.34 0.51
C SER A 173 -22.06 -22.39 2.01
N ILE A 174 -21.01 -22.23 2.82
CA ILE A 174 -21.10 -22.20 4.28
C ILE A 174 -21.92 -21.00 4.75
N GLY A 175 -21.70 -19.83 4.15
CA GLY A 175 -22.46 -18.64 4.48
C GLY A 175 -23.95 -18.75 4.20
N LYS A 176 -24.34 -19.34 3.06
CA LYS A 176 -25.75 -19.63 2.73
C LYS A 176 -26.39 -20.63 3.70
N ASP A 177 -25.65 -21.65 4.11
CA ASP A 177 -26.15 -22.63 5.09
C ASP A 177 -26.40 -21.96 6.46
N ILE A 178 -25.47 -21.12 6.93
CA ILE A 178 -25.63 -20.37 8.17
C ILE A 178 -26.79 -19.37 8.06
N TYR A 179 -26.89 -18.63 6.95
CA TYR A 179 -28.01 -17.72 6.69
C TYR A 179 -29.36 -18.44 6.80
N ASN A 180 -29.51 -19.59 6.17
CA ASN A 180 -30.74 -20.38 6.22
C ASN A 180 -31.03 -20.91 7.64
N LYS A 181 -30.02 -21.45 8.34
CA LYS A 181 -30.17 -22.00 9.70
C LYS A 181 -30.43 -20.88 10.75
N SER A 182 -29.99 -19.67 10.51
CA SER A 182 -30.25 -18.52 11.35
C SER A 182 -31.55 -17.77 10.99
N ASN A 183 -32.37 -18.30 10.05
CA ASN A 183 -33.56 -17.63 9.53
C ASN A 183 -33.29 -16.22 8.97
N GLY A 184 -32.13 -16.02 8.36
CA GLY A 184 -31.71 -14.76 7.76
C GLY A 184 -31.13 -13.73 8.74
N GLU A 185 -30.90 -14.11 9.99
CA GLU A 185 -30.32 -13.19 11.00
C GLU A 185 -28.82 -12.96 10.82
N ILE A 186 -28.10 -13.95 10.27
CA ILE A 186 -26.65 -13.89 10.05
C ILE A 186 -26.38 -13.90 8.56
N ASN A 187 -25.72 -12.88 8.08
CA ASN A 187 -25.38 -12.68 6.67
C ASN A 187 -23.93 -13.07 6.36
N ILE A 188 -23.53 -13.02 5.11
CA ILE A 188 -22.16 -13.39 4.70
C ILE A 188 -21.23 -12.20 4.88
N PHE A 189 -21.55 -11.05 4.31
CA PHE A 189 -20.70 -9.86 4.19
C PHE A 189 -21.28 -8.63 4.91
N SER A 190 -20.42 -7.67 5.18
CA SER A 190 -20.78 -6.28 5.46
C SER A 190 -20.81 -5.45 4.16
N SER A 191 -21.60 -4.37 4.13
CA SER A 191 -21.58 -3.40 3.03
C SER A 191 -20.19 -2.76 2.82
N LYS A 192 -19.40 -2.67 3.88
CA LYS A 192 -18.03 -2.14 3.87
C LYS A 192 -17.02 -3.02 3.11
N ASP A 193 -17.39 -4.26 2.74
CA ASP A 193 -16.49 -5.17 2.03
C ASP A 193 -16.47 -4.95 0.51
N LYS A 194 -17.43 -4.18 -0.02
CA LYS A 194 -17.66 -4.04 -1.46
C LYS A 194 -16.40 -3.69 -2.25
N ASP A 195 -15.68 -2.68 -1.82
CA ASP A 195 -14.52 -2.19 -2.55
C ASP A 195 -13.38 -3.21 -2.56
N ASN A 196 -13.10 -3.82 -1.41
CA ASN A 196 -12.08 -4.87 -1.33
C ASN A 196 -12.47 -6.13 -2.11
N ILE A 197 -13.76 -6.49 -2.16
CA ILE A 197 -14.26 -7.61 -2.99
C ILE A 197 -14.10 -7.29 -4.48
N ASN A 198 -14.45 -6.08 -4.91
CA ASN A 198 -14.26 -5.62 -6.28
C ASN A 198 -12.80 -5.71 -6.71
N LEU A 199 -11.88 -5.16 -5.90
CA LEU A 199 -10.44 -5.21 -6.15
C LEU A 199 -9.95 -6.66 -6.22
N LEU A 200 -10.30 -7.47 -5.22
CA LEU A 200 -9.81 -8.84 -5.07
C LEU A 200 -10.28 -9.75 -6.21
N ILE A 201 -11.58 -9.78 -6.51
CA ILE A 201 -12.13 -10.62 -7.57
C ILE A 201 -11.59 -10.19 -8.93
N THR A 202 -11.52 -8.87 -9.20
CA THR A 202 -10.94 -8.38 -10.45
C THR A 202 -9.49 -8.83 -10.59
N ALA A 203 -8.65 -8.66 -9.55
CA ALA A 203 -7.25 -9.07 -9.58
C ALA A 203 -7.09 -10.59 -9.81
N GLN A 204 -7.92 -11.41 -9.16
CA GLN A 204 -7.90 -12.85 -9.32
C GLN A 204 -8.27 -13.29 -10.74
N LEU A 205 -9.36 -12.73 -11.30
CA LEU A 205 -9.89 -13.18 -12.60
C LEU A 205 -9.11 -12.66 -13.80
N VAL A 206 -8.50 -11.47 -13.72
CA VAL A 206 -7.66 -10.98 -14.83
C VAL A 206 -6.37 -11.80 -15.02
N ASP A 207 -5.92 -12.48 -13.98
CA ASP A 207 -4.69 -13.29 -13.99
C ASP A 207 -4.94 -14.81 -13.96
N LEU A 208 -6.20 -15.23 -14.00
CA LEU A 208 -6.54 -16.64 -13.94
C LEU A 208 -6.09 -17.38 -15.21
N GLU A 209 -5.16 -18.33 -15.06
CA GLU A 209 -4.53 -19.03 -16.18
C GLU A 209 -5.47 -20.00 -16.92
N SER A 210 -6.50 -20.50 -16.22
CA SER A 210 -7.42 -21.50 -16.77
C SER A 210 -8.41 -20.96 -17.79
N LYS A 211 -8.73 -19.66 -17.74
CA LYS A 211 -9.70 -18.99 -18.60
C LYS A 211 -9.42 -17.49 -18.66
N GLU A 212 -9.55 -16.92 -19.84
CA GLU A 212 -9.63 -15.46 -19.99
C GLU A 212 -11.07 -14.99 -19.76
N TYR A 213 -11.27 -14.11 -18.80
CA TYR A 213 -12.56 -13.53 -18.47
C TYR A 213 -12.72 -12.17 -19.19
N SER A 214 -13.88 -11.94 -19.80
CA SER A 214 -14.28 -10.62 -20.27
C SER A 214 -14.59 -9.69 -19.07
N GLU A 215 -14.66 -8.39 -19.33
CA GLU A 215 -15.07 -7.41 -18.31
C GLU A 215 -16.47 -7.69 -17.77
N ALA A 216 -17.44 -8.00 -18.64
CA ALA A 216 -18.81 -8.34 -18.25
C ALA A 216 -18.84 -9.58 -17.32
N GLU A 217 -18.12 -10.65 -17.68
CA GLU A 217 -18.04 -11.84 -16.83
C GLU A 217 -17.42 -11.57 -15.45
N ILE A 218 -16.43 -10.65 -15.37
CA ILE A 218 -15.85 -10.24 -14.08
C ILE A 218 -16.89 -9.50 -13.24
N LYS A 219 -17.61 -8.53 -13.82
CA LYS A 219 -18.69 -7.81 -13.14
C LYS A 219 -19.83 -8.72 -12.70
N ASP A 220 -20.22 -9.66 -13.55
CA ASP A 220 -21.23 -10.67 -13.19
C ASP A 220 -20.76 -11.54 -12.02
N THR A 221 -19.49 -11.97 -12.02
CA THR A 221 -18.92 -12.75 -10.91
C THR A 221 -18.88 -11.95 -9.61
N ILE A 222 -18.53 -10.67 -9.67
CA ILE A 222 -18.59 -9.79 -8.49
C ILE A 222 -20.02 -9.73 -7.95
N ASN A 223 -21.01 -9.53 -8.81
CA ASN A 223 -22.42 -9.48 -8.42
C ASN A 223 -22.94 -10.81 -7.86
N GLU A 224 -22.47 -11.94 -8.38
CA GLU A 224 -22.82 -13.26 -7.86
C GLU A 224 -22.24 -13.52 -6.47
N VAL A 225 -20.97 -13.12 -6.24
CA VAL A 225 -20.30 -13.26 -4.94
C VAL A 225 -20.86 -12.28 -3.94
N TYR A 226 -20.94 -11.00 -4.34
CA TYR A 226 -21.43 -9.92 -3.49
C TYR A 226 -22.91 -9.64 -3.75
N ASN A 227 -23.75 -10.50 -3.20
CA ASN A 227 -25.20 -10.42 -3.38
C ASN A 227 -25.84 -9.62 -2.23
N ASN A 228 -26.64 -8.61 -2.56
CA ASN A 228 -27.31 -7.74 -1.59
C ASN A 228 -28.19 -8.48 -0.58
N ASN A 229 -28.71 -9.68 -0.92
CA ASN A 229 -29.50 -10.50 0.02
C ASN A 229 -28.65 -11.13 1.14
N PHE A 230 -27.33 -11.10 1.04
CA PHE A 230 -26.38 -11.66 2.01
C PHE A 230 -25.51 -10.60 2.67
N ILE A 231 -25.96 -9.35 2.69
CA ILE A 231 -25.25 -8.20 3.25
C ILE A 231 -26.00 -7.66 4.46
N ASN A 232 -25.29 -7.51 5.58
CA ASN A 232 -25.81 -6.89 6.79
C ASN A 232 -24.64 -6.31 7.60
N ASP A 233 -24.76 -5.06 8.02
CA ASP A 233 -23.69 -4.37 8.76
C ASP A 233 -23.68 -4.65 10.26
N ASN A 234 -24.69 -5.33 10.77
CA ASN A 234 -24.79 -5.66 12.19
C ASN A 234 -24.38 -7.09 12.52
N ASN A 235 -24.63 -8.05 11.61
CA ASN A 235 -24.39 -9.46 11.90
C ASN A 235 -24.00 -10.25 10.63
N TYR A 236 -22.72 -10.56 10.52
CA TYR A 236 -22.10 -11.20 9.36
C TYR A 236 -20.99 -12.17 9.78
N ILE A 237 -20.71 -13.17 8.93
CA ILE A 237 -19.71 -14.19 9.22
C ILE A 237 -18.29 -13.80 8.84
N CYS A 238 -18.11 -12.86 7.91
CA CYS A 238 -16.76 -12.48 7.47
C CYS A 238 -16.64 -11.00 7.11
N ARG A 239 -15.40 -10.55 7.04
CA ARG A 239 -14.96 -9.31 6.43
C ARG A 239 -13.82 -9.56 5.47
N ILE A 240 -13.89 -8.95 4.30
CA ILE A 240 -12.78 -8.84 3.33
C ILE A 240 -12.14 -7.48 3.54
N ALA A 241 -11.09 -7.42 4.36
CA ALA A 241 -10.61 -6.14 4.90
C ALA A 241 -9.09 -6.13 5.12
N SER A 242 -8.56 -4.98 5.47
CA SER A 242 -7.17 -4.75 5.82
C SER A 242 -7.03 -4.41 7.33
N ILE A 243 -5.94 -3.75 7.68
CA ILE A 243 -5.54 -3.45 9.06
C ILE A 243 -6.58 -2.58 9.80
N ASP A 244 -7.32 -1.74 9.08
CA ASP A 244 -8.34 -0.87 9.67
C ASP A 244 -9.40 -1.67 10.42
N PHE A 245 -9.83 -2.82 9.83
CA PHE A 245 -10.78 -3.70 10.51
C PHE A 245 -10.19 -4.36 11.76
N TYR A 246 -8.92 -4.70 11.75
CA TYR A 246 -8.24 -5.22 12.95
C TYR A 246 -8.19 -4.18 14.07
N LYS A 247 -8.02 -2.91 13.73
CA LYS A 247 -8.12 -1.81 14.69
C LYS A 247 -9.48 -1.78 15.37
N ASP A 248 -10.56 -1.89 14.60
CA ASP A 248 -11.94 -1.90 15.12
C ASP A 248 -12.18 -3.08 16.09
N ILE A 249 -11.67 -4.28 15.77
CA ILE A 249 -11.71 -5.44 16.66
C ILE A 249 -10.95 -5.15 17.96
N ASN A 250 -9.74 -4.63 17.85
CA ASN A 250 -8.84 -4.43 18.98
C ASN A 250 -9.31 -3.32 19.93
N THR A 251 -10.07 -2.32 19.44
CA THR A 251 -10.69 -1.26 20.23
C THR A 251 -12.02 -1.67 20.90
N ASN A 252 -12.46 -2.92 20.70
CA ASN A 252 -13.76 -3.45 21.14
C ASN A 252 -14.98 -2.73 20.55
N GLU A 253 -14.81 -2.08 19.40
CA GLU A 253 -15.93 -1.50 18.65
C GLU A 253 -16.76 -2.60 17.96
N ILE A 254 -16.15 -3.77 17.74
CA ILE A 254 -16.77 -4.93 17.11
C ILE A 254 -16.69 -6.14 18.04
N ASN A 255 -17.82 -6.79 18.27
CA ASN A 255 -17.95 -7.98 19.11
C ASN A 255 -17.65 -9.27 18.33
N GLY A 256 -17.37 -10.33 19.07
CA GLY A 256 -17.18 -11.70 18.56
C GLY A 256 -15.73 -12.18 18.61
N GLU A 257 -15.54 -13.48 18.38
CA GLU A 257 -14.23 -14.10 18.22
C GLU A 257 -13.89 -14.11 16.73
N TRP A 258 -12.73 -13.56 16.37
CA TRP A 258 -12.32 -13.40 14.98
C TRP A 258 -11.02 -14.14 14.71
N GLU A 259 -10.91 -14.70 13.52
CA GLU A 259 -9.65 -15.21 12.99
C GLU A 259 -9.35 -14.55 11.64
N CYS A 260 -8.06 -14.27 11.39
CA CYS A 260 -7.59 -13.72 10.14
C CYS A 260 -6.82 -14.77 9.34
N LYS A 261 -7.08 -14.84 8.05
CA LYS A 261 -6.33 -15.66 7.08
C LYS A 261 -6.22 -14.98 5.72
N ASN A 262 -5.48 -15.59 4.81
CA ASN A 262 -5.43 -15.13 3.42
C ASN A 262 -6.82 -15.17 2.80
N PRO A 263 -7.14 -14.24 1.87
CA PRO A 263 -8.44 -14.19 1.22
C PRO A 263 -8.77 -15.47 0.44
N PRO A 264 -10.05 -15.72 0.12
CA PRO A 264 -10.43 -16.89 -0.67
C PRO A 264 -9.88 -16.77 -2.10
N SER A 265 -9.67 -17.92 -2.77
CA SER A 265 -9.36 -18.02 -4.20
C SER A 265 -10.52 -18.69 -4.95
N PHE A 266 -10.50 -18.66 -6.30
CA PHE A 266 -11.51 -19.40 -7.08
C PHE A 266 -11.23 -20.89 -7.07
N ASN A 267 -9.96 -21.31 -7.14
CA ASN A 267 -9.58 -22.72 -7.05
C ASN A 267 -8.50 -22.94 -5.99
N ILE A 268 -8.44 -24.15 -5.46
CA ILE A 268 -7.40 -24.55 -4.51
C ILE A 268 -6.02 -24.49 -5.20
N GLY A 269 -5.04 -23.90 -4.50
CA GLY A 269 -3.66 -23.78 -4.99
C GLY A 269 -3.36 -22.48 -5.78
N GLU A 270 -4.36 -21.65 -6.05
CA GLU A 270 -4.15 -20.33 -6.64
C GLU A 270 -3.53 -19.33 -5.65
N ASN A 271 -3.05 -18.21 -6.19
CA ASN A 271 -2.52 -17.12 -5.37
C ASN A 271 -3.57 -16.58 -4.40
N ARG A 272 -3.15 -16.33 -3.16
CA ARG A 272 -3.95 -15.76 -2.08
C ARG A 272 -3.22 -14.63 -1.37
N PHE A 273 -2.26 -13.99 -2.03
CA PHE A 273 -1.51 -12.85 -1.52
C PHE A 273 -1.83 -11.66 -2.40
N TYR A 274 -2.69 -10.76 -1.91
CA TYR A 274 -3.15 -9.59 -2.66
C TYR A 274 -2.97 -8.33 -1.82
N ASP A 275 -2.07 -7.47 -2.29
CA ASP A 275 -1.84 -6.12 -1.79
C ASP A 275 -2.31 -5.17 -2.89
N LEU A 276 -3.52 -4.65 -2.75
CA LEU A 276 -4.27 -3.94 -3.79
C LEU A 276 -4.64 -2.54 -3.32
N GLY A 277 -3.86 -1.56 -3.72
CA GLY A 277 -4.08 -0.18 -3.32
C GLY A 277 -3.18 0.27 -2.17
N GLY A 278 -3.59 1.37 -1.54
CA GLY A 278 -2.80 2.13 -0.58
C GLY A 278 -2.30 3.44 -1.18
N GLU A 279 -1.84 4.32 -0.33
CA GLU A 279 -1.44 5.67 -0.70
C GLU A 279 -0.03 5.70 -1.29
N ASN A 280 0.17 6.66 -2.18
CA ASN A 280 1.46 6.93 -2.81
C ASN A 280 1.81 8.41 -2.63
N LEU A 281 3.04 8.72 -2.25
CA LEU A 281 3.53 10.09 -2.13
C LEU A 281 3.76 10.70 -3.50
N VAL A 282 3.18 11.87 -3.72
CA VAL A 282 3.14 12.57 -5.00
C VAL A 282 3.67 13.98 -4.85
N ALA A 283 4.61 14.38 -5.68
CA ALA A 283 5.04 15.77 -5.78
C ALA A 283 4.22 16.51 -6.86
N LEU A 284 3.54 17.57 -6.45
CA LEU A 284 2.74 18.43 -7.33
C LEU A 284 3.48 19.69 -7.74
N LYS A 285 4.04 20.42 -6.78
CA LYS A 285 4.77 21.66 -6.99
C LYS A 285 6.23 21.47 -6.64
N VAL A 286 7.13 21.61 -7.61
CA VAL A 286 8.52 21.19 -7.51
C VAL A 286 9.48 22.36 -7.40
N ASP A 287 9.21 23.51 -8.02
CA ASP A 287 10.01 24.75 -8.03
C ASP A 287 11.48 24.57 -7.52
N ASP A 288 12.02 25.54 -6.81
CA ASP A 288 13.42 25.54 -6.31
C ASP A 288 13.68 24.53 -5.17
N ASN A 289 12.64 23.82 -4.68
CA ASN A 289 12.74 22.91 -3.54
C ASN A 289 12.91 21.42 -3.92
N LYS A 290 13.22 21.13 -5.20
CA LYS A 290 13.31 19.78 -5.77
C LYS A 290 14.09 18.79 -4.90
N GLU A 291 15.28 19.15 -4.46
CA GLU A 291 16.13 18.26 -3.64
C GLU A 291 15.53 18.03 -2.23
N VAL A 292 14.87 19.02 -1.67
CA VAL A 292 14.19 18.87 -0.37
C VAL A 292 12.98 17.96 -0.52
N ILE A 293 12.17 18.15 -1.56
CA ILE A 293 10.99 17.32 -1.86
C ILE A 293 11.40 15.87 -2.06
N LYS A 294 12.41 15.61 -2.92
CA LYS A 294 12.94 14.27 -3.17
C LYS A 294 13.41 13.60 -1.89
N SER A 295 14.21 14.31 -1.09
CA SER A 295 14.74 13.76 0.15
C SER A 295 13.64 13.52 1.20
N PHE A 296 12.65 14.40 1.29
CA PHE A 296 11.54 14.24 2.23
C PHE A 296 10.61 13.06 1.83
N ILE A 297 10.27 12.92 0.54
CA ILE A 297 9.50 11.78 0.04
C ILE A 297 10.22 10.47 0.34
N ALA A 298 11.52 10.37 0.00
CA ALA A 298 12.31 9.18 0.28
C ALA A 298 12.36 8.87 1.78
N TYR A 299 12.59 9.90 2.61
CA TYR A 299 12.64 9.77 4.06
C TYR A 299 11.30 9.28 4.62
N SER A 300 10.19 9.89 4.19
CA SER A 300 8.84 9.51 4.64
C SER A 300 8.45 8.10 4.20
N ALA A 301 8.78 7.71 2.96
CA ALA A 301 8.40 6.39 2.44
C ALA A 301 9.24 5.23 3.00
N THR A 302 10.41 5.51 3.62
CA THR A 302 11.37 4.47 4.01
C THR A 302 11.82 4.53 5.47
N HIS A 303 11.28 5.44 6.28
CA HIS A 303 11.67 5.61 7.67
C HIS A 303 11.16 4.47 8.56
N LYS A 304 12.03 3.48 8.77
CA LYS A 304 11.65 2.20 9.37
C LYS A 304 10.95 2.35 10.72
N GLU A 305 11.51 3.11 11.64
CA GLU A 305 11.07 3.19 13.04
C GLU A 305 9.66 3.82 13.14
N LEU A 306 9.41 4.94 12.46
CA LEU A 306 8.12 5.62 12.48
C LEU A 306 7.06 4.80 11.72
N LEU A 307 7.38 4.26 10.56
CA LEU A 307 6.47 3.41 9.79
C LEU A 307 6.10 2.14 10.57
N SER A 308 7.08 1.50 11.24
CA SER A 308 6.82 0.34 12.10
C SER A 308 5.93 0.70 13.30
N LYS A 309 6.08 1.90 13.86
CA LYS A 309 5.22 2.38 14.94
C LYS A 309 3.76 2.55 14.48
N GLU A 310 3.53 3.10 13.28
CA GLU A 310 2.19 3.24 12.73
C GLU A 310 1.52 1.88 12.50
N LEU A 311 2.29 0.91 12.01
CA LEU A 311 1.83 -0.47 11.84
C LEU A 311 1.48 -1.12 13.21
N LEU A 312 2.33 -0.96 14.23
CA LEU A 312 2.07 -1.49 15.57
C LEU A 312 0.87 -0.85 16.27
N ASN A 313 0.53 0.39 15.88
CA ASN A 313 -0.66 1.09 16.36
C ASN A 313 -1.91 0.83 15.48
N TYR A 314 -1.81 -0.06 14.50
CA TYR A 314 -2.89 -0.41 13.56
C TYR A 314 -3.42 0.80 12.76
N ASN A 315 -2.62 1.84 12.57
CA ASN A 315 -3.06 3.02 11.83
C ASN A 315 -3.04 2.78 10.31
N PHE A 316 -1.99 2.13 9.80
CA PHE A 316 -1.87 1.69 8.41
C PHE A 316 -0.75 0.65 8.25
N VAL A 317 -0.78 -0.09 7.14
CA VAL A 317 0.31 -0.97 6.72
C VAL A 317 1.25 -0.19 5.82
N PRO A 318 2.55 -0.04 6.15
CA PRO A 318 3.50 0.64 5.27
C PRO A 318 3.85 -0.21 4.05
N SER A 319 4.10 0.45 2.90
CA SER A 319 4.64 -0.23 1.71
C SER A 319 6.12 -0.62 1.87
N SER A 320 6.81 -0.01 2.82
CA SER A 320 8.22 -0.32 3.11
C SER A 320 8.38 -1.68 3.76
N LEU A 321 8.91 -2.67 3.03
CA LEU A 321 9.12 -4.05 3.50
C LEU A 321 10.00 -4.13 4.74
N TYR A 322 10.99 -3.23 4.89
CA TYR A 322 11.84 -3.20 6.09
C TYR A 322 11.09 -2.77 7.34
N SER A 323 10.00 -2.02 7.20
CA SER A 323 9.15 -1.59 8.29
C SER A 323 8.20 -2.69 8.77
N LEU A 324 7.97 -3.72 7.96
CA LEU A 324 7.18 -4.91 8.33
C LEU A 324 7.99 -5.93 9.15
N ARG A 325 9.33 -5.89 9.06
CA ARG A 325 10.24 -6.85 9.70
C ARG A 325 10.59 -6.44 11.13
N ILE A 326 9.58 -6.34 11.96
CA ILE A 326 9.72 -6.03 13.39
C ILE A 326 9.46 -7.27 14.24
N LYS A 327 10.11 -7.33 15.41
CA LYS A 327 9.71 -8.32 16.42
C LYS A 327 8.40 -7.85 17.03
N TYR A 328 7.35 -8.56 16.70
CA TYR A 328 6.02 -8.32 17.23
C TYR A 328 5.79 -9.29 18.40
N GLU A 329 5.52 -8.72 19.58
CA GLU A 329 4.96 -9.47 20.70
C GLU A 329 3.47 -9.11 20.74
N ASP A 330 2.62 -10.04 20.33
CA ASP A 330 1.18 -9.86 20.38
C ASP A 330 0.71 -9.76 21.84
N LYS A 331 0.35 -8.56 22.25
CA LYS A 331 -0.21 -8.31 23.58
C LYS A 331 -1.73 -8.39 23.63
N SER A 332 -2.37 -8.58 22.48
CA SER A 332 -3.83 -8.52 22.32
C SER A 332 -4.56 -9.84 22.52
N ASN A 333 -4.06 -10.75 23.31
CA ASN A 333 -4.47 -12.13 23.57
C ASN A 333 -5.98 -12.40 23.83
N LYS A 334 -6.91 -11.53 23.44
CA LYS A 334 -8.32 -11.70 23.87
C LYS A 334 -9.30 -12.06 22.76
N ILE A 335 -8.97 -11.91 21.47
CA ILE A 335 -10.00 -11.94 20.42
C ILE A 335 -9.67 -12.86 19.24
N LEU A 336 -8.43 -13.35 19.13
CA LEU A 336 -7.98 -14.14 17.99
C LEU A 336 -7.46 -15.50 18.44
N GLU A 337 -8.20 -16.55 18.08
CA GLU A 337 -7.63 -17.88 17.96
C GLU A 337 -6.86 -17.91 16.62
N GLY A 338 -5.62 -18.38 16.60
CA GLY A 338 -4.83 -18.51 15.37
C GLY A 338 -3.71 -17.50 15.17
N SER A 339 -3.32 -17.26 13.92
CA SER A 339 -2.22 -16.34 13.59
C SER A 339 -2.65 -14.88 13.73
N SER A 340 -1.78 -14.06 14.30
CA SER A 340 -2.01 -12.61 14.40
C SER A 340 -2.33 -12.00 13.03
N PRO A 341 -3.38 -11.17 12.89
CA PRO A 341 -3.69 -10.43 11.66
C PRO A 341 -2.50 -9.63 11.15
N PHE A 342 -1.73 -9.06 12.06
CA PHE A 342 -0.47 -8.38 11.75
C PHE A 342 0.47 -9.26 10.92
N LEU A 343 0.71 -10.51 11.34
CA LEU A 343 1.58 -11.44 10.63
C LEU A 343 1.01 -11.85 9.27
N ILE A 344 -0.30 -12.09 9.22
CA ILE A 344 -0.99 -12.44 7.96
C ILE A 344 -0.90 -11.30 6.96
N LEU A 345 -1.26 -10.08 7.35
CA LEU A 345 -1.27 -8.92 6.46
C LEU A 345 0.15 -8.52 6.03
N SER A 346 1.13 -8.54 6.94
CA SER A 346 2.54 -8.29 6.58
C SER A 346 3.07 -9.34 5.58
N ASN A 347 2.72 -10.61 5.77
CA ASN A 347 3.11 -11.68 4.85
C ASN A 347 2.42 -11.53 3.47
N ILE A 348 1.18 -11.01 3.43
CA ILE A 348 0.51 -10.68 2.17
C ILE A 348 1.31 -9.61 1.42
N VAL A 349 1.67 -8.50 2.07
CA VAL A 349 2.49 -7.44 1.43
C VAL A 349 3.82 -7.98 0.92
N GLU A 350 4.53 -8.78 1.73
CA GLU A 350 5.84 -9.32 1.33
C GLU A 350 5.76 -10.27 0.12
N ARG A 351 4.65 -10.97 -0.07
CA ARG A 351 4.49 -12.05 -1.07
C ARG A 351 3.55 -11.73 -2.22
N ALA A 352 2.86 -10.58 -2.19
CA ALA A 352 1.94 -10.20 -3.26
C ALA A 352 2.67 -10.12 -4.61
N PRO A 353 2.27 -10.90 -5.62
CA PRO A 353 2.85 -10.81 -6.95
C PRO A 353 2.32 -9.60 -7.70
N LYS A 354 3.00 -9.22 -8.79
CA LYS A 354 2.42 -8.33 -9.80
C LYS A 354 1.16 -8.93 -10.38
N ILE A 355 0.19 -8.09 -10.69
CA ILE A 355 -0.92 -8.45 -11.56
C ILE A 355 -0.39 -8.51 -12.99
N LYS A 356 -0.43 -9.67 -13.65
CA LYS A 356 0.09 -9.87 -15.03
C LYS A 356 -0.66 -8.96 -16.02
N ASN A 357 -1.98 -8.94 -15.92
CA ASN A 357 -2.88 -8.14 -16.76
C ASN A 357 -3.29 -6.79 -16.12
N TYR A 358 -2.30 -6.06 -15.59
CA TYR A 358 -2.56 -4.83 -14.83
C TYR A 358 -3.36 -3.77 -15.59
N ASN A 359 -3.15 -3.62 -16.89
CA ASN A 359 -3.91 -2.65 -17.69
C ASN A 359 -5.41 -2.98 -17.71
N LYS A 360 -5.75 -4.27 -17.82
CA LYS A 360 -7.14 -4.74 -17.79
C LYS A 360 -7.73 -4.58 -16.38
N PHE A 361 -6.96 -4.93 -15.35
CA PHE A 361 -7.33 -4.70 -13.95
C PHE A 361 -7.67 -3.22 -13.71
N ASN A 362 -6.76 -2.33 -14.04
CA ASN A 362 -6.90 -0.89 -13.81
C ASN A 362 -8.10 -0.30 -14.60
N TYR A 363 -8.31 -0.75 -15.84
CA TYR A 363 -9.45 -0.34 -16.65
C TYR A 363 -10.79 -0.74 -15.99
N ILE A 364 -10.93 -2.00 -15.55
CA ILE A 364 -12.16 -2.50 -14.92
C ILE A 364 -12.42 -1.79 -13.60
N ILE A 365 -11.39 -1.65 -12.76
CA ILE A 365 -11.52 -0.95 -11.48
C ILE A 365 -11.93 0.51 -11.69
N TYR A 366 -11.29 1.21 -12.65
CA TYR A 366 -11.65 2.59 -12.97
C TYR A 366 -13.12 2.72 -13.41
N ASP A 367 -13.63 1.77 -14.19
CA ASP A 367 -15.04 1.77 -14.63
C ASP A 367 -16.03 1.41 -13.50
N LEU A 368 -15.62 0.61 -12.52
CA LEU A 368 -16.45 0.31 -11.34
C LEU A 368 -16.61 1.50 -10.37
N TYR A 369 -15.68 2.46 -10.41
CA TYR A 369 -15.64 3.62 -9.49
C TYR A 369 -15.98 4.96 -10.16
N ASN A 370 -16.33 4.98 -11.46
CA ASN A 370 -16.81 6.16 -12.17
C ASN A 370 -18.25 5.99 -12.67
#